data_d9f015c83a8b28093c4e5d8e7aa22aa8
#
_entry.id   d9f015c83a8b28093c4e5d8e7aa22aa8
#
_cell.length_a   1.000
_cell.length_b   1.000
_cell.length_c   1.000
_cell.angle_alpha   90.00
_cell.angle_beta   90.00
_cell.angle_gamma   90.00
#
_symmetry.space_group_name_H-M   'P 1'
#
loop_
_entity.id
_entity.type
_entity.pdbx_description
1 polymer ?
#
loop_
_entity_poly.entity_id
_entity_poly.type
_entity_poly.pdbx_seq_one_letter_code
_entity_poly.pdbx_strand_id
1 'polypeptide(L)'
;MRKILSNIICTMALLSVSASAIAAVGPDGISGATNSQRPHEAVEAAPEEVKKTPVKEHLQSHYKFYGFVRNYMTYDSRESVAGTGDLFFYLPKDRSLNDAGEDLNQKNSFRFLAITSRVGVDVSGYQLGRTAMGAKIEADFYAGLSGVTGTATLRLRQAYLTLGWKDLPLSGGHRANVGLKIGQAWHPMAADLCPVFTLESGTPFGPFSRTPQLTMDAALGEHFVLTASALWQMQYTSTGPDGASANYMKYGCTPEAYLGATLKFGGWLTRVGVDVLSIKPRTTGKGGFYETLDGAAEPVWKSTTMKVSDRITTASPFVYMQYVKGKLALKAKTIYAQAGEHFNIQGGYGITKKFAGEGQDGHYEYTPTRSSSSWFTVSYGKKWAPMLMLGYYQNFGTAKDLISVTGDGMVSETDFYFSKNSFKNLNRLYRICPALICNFGKLSLGLDYEFSGAQFGTPKEVKSTGADGKTTITKYYYNSRGLAKDGLHWVHSHRVQCMVKFTF
;
A
#
# COMPACT_ATOMS: atom_id res chain seq x y z
N MET A 1 30.73 6.73 -8.03
CA MET A 1 29.39 6.80 -7.39
C MET A 1 28.80 8.21 -7.34
N ARG A 2 29.45 9.23 -6.73
CA ARG A 2 28.88 10.60 -6.65
C ARG A 2 28.51 11.23 -8.02
N LYS A 3 29.33 11.08 -9.08
CA LYS A 3 29.02 11.59 -10.42
C LYS A 3 27.90 10.85 -11.13
N ILE A 4 27.70 9.56 -10.87
CA ILE A 4 26.60 8.77 -11.43
C ILE A 4 25.27 9.18 -10.79
N LEU A 5 25.24 9.34 -9.47
CA LEU A 5 24.06 9.85 -8.74
C LEU A 5 23.69 11.29 -9.18
N SER A 6 24.68 12.17 -9.36
CA SER A 6 24.49 13.54 -9.82
C SER A 6 23.89 13.60 -11.24
N ASN A 7 24.33 12.73 -12.16
CA ASN A 7 23.78 12.69 -13.53
C ASN A 7 22.35 12.12 -13.56
N ILE A 8 22.02 11.13 -12.71
CA ILE A 8 20.64 10.58 -12.60
C ILE A 8 19.71 11.65 -12.03
N ILE A 9 20.12 12.39 -11.01
CA ILE A 9 19.34 13.47 -10.40
C ILE A 9 19.18 14.64 -11.37
N CYS A 10 20.20 15.02 -12.12
CA CYS A 10 20.13 16.06 -13.16
C CYS A 10 19.21 15.67 -14.32
N THR A 11 19.19 14.39 -14.73
CA THR A 11 18.32 13.90 -15.78
C THR A 11 16.83 13.91 -15.35
N MET A 12 16.54 13.70 -14.08
CA MET A 12 15.17 13.83 -13.54
C MET A 12 14.69 15.28 -13.45
N ALA A 13 15.58 16.23 -13.22
CA ALA A 13 15.24 17.66 -13.18
C ALA A 13 15.03 18.28 -14.58
N LEU A 14 15.56 17.67 -15.66
CA LEU A 14 15.47 18.14 -17.05
C LEU A 14 14.27 17.54 -17.82
N LEU A 15 13.49 16.64 -17.23
CA LEU A 15 12.29 16.06 -17.84
C LEU A 15 11.05 16.98 -17.84
N SER A 16 11.21 18.26 -17.53
CA SER A 16 10.14 19.25 -17.65
C SER A 16 10.04 19.95 -19.01
N VAL A 17 10.95 19.71 -19.96
CA VAL A 17 10.88 20.34 -21.32
C VAL A 17 11.49 19.41 -22.37
N SER A 18 10.70 19.14 -23.40
CA SER A 18 10.95 18.56 -24.71
C SER A 18 10.70 17.07 -24.89
N ALA A 19 9.58 16.80 -25.53
CA ALA A 19 9.28 15.53 -26.18
C ALA A 19 10.14 15.39 -27.43
N SER A 20 11.13 14.51 -27.44
CA SER A 20 11.69 13.91 -28.66
C SER A 20 12.58 12.71 -28.33
N ALA A 21 12.23 11.58 -28.94
CA ALA A 21 13.00 10.38 -29.22
C ALA A 21 13.44 9.52 -28.02
N ILE A 22 12.79 8.39 -27.92
CA ILE A 22 12.97 7.34 -26.93
C ILE A 22 12.90 5.96 -27.59
N ALA A 23 13.72 5.03 -27.18
CA ALA A 23 13.74 3.63 -27.67
C ALA A 23 14.11 2.52 -26.64
N ALA A 24 13.52 1.53 -26.46
CA ALA A 24 13.06 0.14 -26.26
C ALA A 24 13.66 -0.89 -25.27
N VAL A 25 12.85 -1.66 -24.51
CA VAL A 25 13.13 -3.01 -23.93
C VAL A 25 11.89 -3.90 -24.01
N GLY A 26 12.07 -5.16 -24.41
CA GLY A 26 11.02 -6.16 -24.48
C GLY A 26 10.53 -6.64 -23.10
N PRO A 27 9.35 -7.29 -23.04
CA PRO A 27 8.56 -7.47 -21.82
C PRO A 27 9.08 -8.49 -20.79
N ASP A 28 10.18 -9.20 -21.05
CA ASP A 28 10.60 -10.31 -20.20
C ASP A 28 11.55 -9.95 -19.06
N GLY A 29 11.93 -8.68 -18.93
CA GLY A 29 12.94 -8.24 -17.98
C GLY A 29 12.44 -7.78 -16.62
N ILE A 30 11.21 -7.28 -16.48
CA ILE A 30 10.76 -6.64 -15.25
C ILE A 30 9.25 -6.85 -15.04
N SER A 31 8.83 -8.05 -14.75
CA SER A 31 7.49 -8.31 -14.24
C SER A 31 7.56 -8.58 -12.75
N GLY A 32 7.06 -7.62 -11.97
CA GLY A 32 6.71 -7.86 -10.58
C GLY A 32 5.61 -8.93 -10.52
N ALA A 33 5.93 -10.00 -9.84
CA ALA A 33 5.06 -11.02 -9.28
C ALA A 33 3.66 -11.21 -9.92
N THR A 34 3.58 -11.91 -11.01
CA THR A 34 2.42 -12.71 -11.30
C THR A 34 2.83 -14.18 -11.21
N ASN A 35 2.13 -14.90 -10.36
CA ASN A 35 2.34 -16.30 -10.10
C ASN A 35 1.87 -17.12 -11.33
N SER A 36 2.71 -17.26 -12.34
CA SER A 36 2.59 -18.31 -13.35
C SER A 36 3.95 -18.57 -13.99
N GLN A 37 4.64 -19.58 -13.49
CA GLN A 37 5.87 -20.09 -14.10
C GLN A 37 5.56 -20.97 -15.30
N ARG A 38 6.19 -20.70 -16.43
CA ARG A 38 6.79 -21.73 -17.32
C ARG A 38 8.03 -21.16 -17.99
N PRO A 39 9.09 -21.96 -18.18
CA PRO A 39 10.28 -21.54 -18.91
C PRO A 39 10.03 -21.59 -20.42
N HIS A 40 10.49 -20.58 -21.15
CA HIS A 40 10.61 -20.64 -22.59
C HIS A 40 12.06 -20.88 -22.97
N GLU A 41 12.26 -21.89 -23.80
CA GLU A 41 13.51 -22.14 -24.53
C GLU A 41 13.71 -21.06 -25.59
N ALA A 42 14.97 -20.65 -25.75
CA ALA A 42 15.37 -19.73 -26.80
C ALA A 42 15.42 -20.45 -28.16
N VAL A 43 14.76 -19.89 -29.15
CA VAL A 43 14.90 -20.28 -30.55
C VAL A 43 15.49 -19.09 -31.30
N GLU A 44 16.62 -19.36 -31.93
CA GLU A 44 17.35 -18.48 -32.84
C GLU A 44 16.55 -18.32 -34.15
N ALA A 45 16.31 -17.11 -34.61
CA ALA A 45 15.53 -16.86 -35.82
C ALA A 45 16.40 -16.33 -36.97
N ALA A 46 16.35 -17.03 -38.09
CA ALA A 46 16.85 -16.61 -39.41
C ALA A 46 15.89 -15.58 -40.07
N PRO A 47 16.33 -14.75 -41.01
CA PRO A 47 15.49 -13.71 -41.60
C PRO A 47 14.46 -14.32 -42.58
N GLU A 48 13.17 -14.11 -42.29
CA GLU A 48 12.06 -14.56 -43.12
C GLU A 48 11.36 -13.43 -43.89
N GLU A 49 10.94 -13.77 -45.09
CA GLU A 49 10.10 -12.99 -46.01
C GLU A 49 8.77 -12.58 -45.35
N VAL A 50 8.31 -11.37 -45.65
CA VAL A 50 7.04 -10.82 -45.17
C VAL A 50 5.86 -11.59 -45.75
N LYS A 51 5.50 -12.73 -45.16
CA LYS A 51 4.19 -13.34 -45.34
C LYS A 51 3.15 -12.60 -44.54
N LYS A 52 2.03 -12.20 -45.16
CA LYS A 52 0.88 -11.65 -44.47
C LYS A 52 0.33 -12.66 -43.47
N THR A 53 0.66 -12.50 -42.22
CA THR A 53 0.22 -13.37 -41.14
C THR A 53 -1.32 -13.26 -40.96
N PRO A 54 -2.05 -14.35 -40.85
CA PRO A 54 -3.49 -14.28 -40.62
C PRO A 54 -3.82 -13.47 -39.35
N VAL A 55 -4.90 -12.69 -39.38
CA VAL A 55 -5.32 -11.80 -38.28
C VAL A 55 -5.34 -12.51 -36.93
N LYS A 56 -5.71 -13.79 -36.90
CA LYS A 56 -5.72 -14.63 -35.69
C LYS A 56 -4.33 -14.85 -35.11
N GLU A 57 -3.32 -15.09 -35.92
CA GLU A 57 -1.92 -15.29 -35.50
C GLU A 57 -1.32 -13.95 -35.05
N HIS A 58 -1.62 -12.85 -35.74
CA HIS A 58 -1.21 -11.52 -35.34
C HIS A 58 -1.79 -11.13 -33.97
N LEU A 59 -3.07 -11.40 -33.72
CA LEU A 59 -3.70 -11.19 -32.42
C LEU A 59 -3.06 -12.04 -31.31
N GLN A 60 -2.73 -13.31 -31.60
CA GLN A 60 -2.09 -14.20 -30.63
C GLN A 60 -0.65 -13.81 -30.30
N SER A 61 0.08 -13.18 -31.22
CA SER A 61 1.47 -12.77 -31.01
C SER A 61 1.59 -11.48 -30.20
N HIS A 62 0.56 -10.60 -30.26
CA HIS A 62 0.61 -9.27 -29.64
C HIS A 62 -0.28 -9.12 -28.41
N TYR A 63 -1.35 -9.94 -28.30
CA TYR A 63 -2.36 -9.85 -27.26
C TYR A 63 -2.47 -11.17 -26.50
N LYS A 64 -2.11 -11.15 -25.23
CA LYS A 64 -2.30 -12.28 -24.33
C LYS A 64 -3.46 -12.02 -23.39
N PHE A 65 -4.60 -12.62 -23.69
CA PHE A 65 -5.74 -12.62 -22.77
C PHE A 65 -5.49 -13.62 -21.66
N TYR A 66 -5.84 -13.25 -20.44
CA TYR A 66 -5.74 -14.11 -19.26
C TYR A 66 -6.83 -13.79 -18.26
N GLY A 67 -7.10 -14.74 -17.39
CA GLY A 67 -8.05 -14.53 -16.34
C GLY A 67 -8.23 -15.74 -15.45
N PHE A 68 -9.12 -15.59 -14.50
CA PHE A 68 -9.59 -16.68 -13.66
C PHE A 68 -10.96 -16.43 -13.08
N VAL A 69 -11.72 -17.50 -12.89
CA VAL A 69 -12.89 -17.55 -12.02
C VAL A 69 -12.43 -18.09 -10.67
N ARG A 70 -12.80 -17.41 -9.59
CA ARG A 70 -12.35 -17.76 -8.25
C ARG A 70 -13.49 -17.64 -7.24
N ASN A 71 -13.65 -18.68 -6.44
CA ASN A 71 -14.63 -18.75 -5.37
C ASN A 71 -13.93 -18.99 -4.04
N TYR A 72 -14.46 -18.40 -2.99
CA TYR A 72 -14.03 -18.58 -1.62
C TYR A 72 -15.19 -19.04 -0.73
N MET A 73 -14.91 -19.99 0.14
CA MET A 73 -15.72 -20.34 1.30
C MET A 73 -14.92 -19.99 2.54
N THR A 74 -15.46 -19.19 3.43
CA THR A 74 -14.74 -18.65 4.58
C THR A 74 -15.57 -18.78 5.85
N TYR A 75 -14.99 -19.34 6.90
CA TYR A 75 -15.52 -19.35 8.25
C TYR A 75 -14.63 -18.47 9.14
N ASP A 76 -15.24 -17.63 9.94
CA ASP A 76 -14.58 -16.79 10.96
C ASP A 76 -15.20 -17.04 12.32
N SER A 77 -14.36 -17.17 13.37
CA SER A 77 -14.80 -17.35 14.76
C SER A 77 -15.08 -16.05 15.50
N ARG A 78 -14.80 -14.92 14.88
CA ARG A 78 -14.93 -13.59 15.46
C ARG A 78 -15.21 -12.55 14.38
N GLU A 79 -15.94 -11.51 14.72
CA GLU A 79 -16.10 -10.33 13.88
C GLU A 79 -14.73 -9.71 13.60
N SER A 80 -14.52 -9.27 12.36
CA SER A 80 -13.23 -8.73 11.91
C SER A 80 -13.36 -7.34 11.32
N VAL A 81 -12.27 -6.59 11.31
CA VAL A 81 -12.09 -5.47 10.41
C VAL A 81 -11.76 -6.04 9.04
N ALA A 82 -12.67 -5.88 8.10
CA ALA A 82 -12.60 -6.55 6.82
C ALA A 82 -13.05 -5.64 5.66
N GLY A 83 -12.88 -6.13 4.44
CA GLY A 83 -13.33 -5.48 3.22
C GLY A 83 -13.67 -6.51 2.15
N THR A 84 -14.28 -6.05 1.05
CA THR A 84 -14.57 -6.90 -0.12
C THR A 84 -15.40 -8.14 0.27
N GLY A 85 -16.60 -7.91 0.84
CA GLY A 85 -17.49 -8.99 1.30
C GLY A 85 -16.87 -9.84 2.40
N ASP A 86 -16.08 -9.22 3.27
CA ASP A 86 -15.32 -9.82 4.38
C ASP A 86 -14.27 -10.88 3.96
N LEU A 87 -13.99 -10.99 2.66
CA LEU A 87 -12.87 -11.81 2.17
C LEU A 87 -11.50 -11.17 2.41
N PHE A 88 -11.46 -9.84 2.50
CA PHE A 88 -10.23 -9.10 2.83
C PHE A 88 -10.19 -8.90 4.34
N PHE A 89 -9.43 -9.73 5.05
CA PHE A 89 -9.33 -9.74 6.50
C PHE A 89 -8.10 -8.97 6.96
N TYR A 90 -8.31 -7.88 7.71
CA TYR A 90 -7.21 -7.11 8.30
C TYR A 90 -6.80 -7.66 9.67
N LEU A 91 -7.72 -7.66 10.62
CA LEU A 91 -7.51 -8.07 12.01
C LEU A 91 -8.84 -8.38 12.69
N PRO A 92 -8.85 -9.17 13.79
CA PRO A 92 -10.02 -9.34 14.63
C PRO A 92 -10.44 -7.99 15.24
N LYS A 93 -11.75 -7.73 15.34
CA LYS A 93 -12.26 -6.58 16.08
C LYS A 93 -11.99 -6.74 17.58
N ASP A 94 -11.78 -5.61 18.25
CA ASP A 94 -11.66 -5.54 19.71
C ASP A 94 -12.93 -6.05 20.41
N ARG A 95 -12.86 -6.21 21.70
CA ARG A 95 -14.02 -6.57 22.53
C ARG A 95 -15.07 -5.49 22.48
N SER A 96 -16.33 -5.92 22.47
CA SER A 96 -17.51 -5.07 22.64
C SER A 96 -18.37 -5.69 23.72
N LEU A 97 -18.04 -5.40 25.00
CA LEU A 97 -18.74 -5.99 26.13
C LEU A 97 -20.09 -5.30 26.33
N ASN A 98 -21.13 -6.11 26.55
CA ASN A 98 -22.43 -5.64 27.06
C ASN A 98 -22.41 -5.58 28.60
N ASP A 99 -23.51 -5.15 29.20
CA ASP A 99 -23.65 -5.03 30.66
C ASP A 99 -23.55 -6.40 31.40
N ALA A 100 -23.78 -7.51 30.72
CA ALA A 100 -23.62 -8.85 31.24
C ALA A 100 -22.17 -9.38 31.11
N GLY A 101 -21.26 -8.59 30.49
CA GLY A 101 -19.86 -8.98 30.28
C GLY A 101 -19.65 -9.86 29.04
N GLU A 102 -20.67 -10.06 28.20
CA GLU A 102 -20.56 -10.84 26.96
C GLU A 102 -19.89 -10.01 25.85
N ASP A 103 -19.01 -10.64 25.10
CA ASP A 103 -18.33 -9.99 23.97
C ASP A 103 -19.14 -10.12 22.67
N LEU A 104 -19.83 -9.07 22.29
CA LEU A 104 -20.70 -9.01 21.10
C LEU A 104 -19.93 -9.17 19.77
N ASN A 105 -18.62 -9.02 19.75
CA ASN A 105 -17.78 -9.30 18.59
C ASN A 105 -17.33 -10.76 18.50
N GLN A 106 -17.53 -11.56 19.56
CA GLN A 106 -17.25 -13.00 19.58
C GLN A 106 -18.41 -13.78 18.95
N LYS A 107 -18.55 -13.70 17.63
CA LYS A 107 -19.60 -14.38 16.87
C LYS A 107 -19.05 -15.05 15.63
N ASN A 108 -19.52 -16.27 15.41
CA ASN A 108 -19.14 -17.06 14.23
C ASN A 108 -19.85 -16.53 12.97
N SER A 109 -19.18 -16.63 11.84
CA SER A 109 -19.76 -16.30 10.55
C SER A 109 -19.25 -17.21 9.45
N PHE A 110 -20.08 -17.46 8.44
CA PHE A 110 -19.74 -18.22 7.25
C PHE A 110 -20.14 -17.45 5.99
N ARG A 111 -19.30 -17.50 4.96
CA ARG A 111 -19.56 -16.86 3.66
C ARG A 111 -19.12 -17.74 2.51
N PHE A 112 -19.87 -17.64 1.41
CA PHE A 112 -19.49 -18.19 0.11
C PHE A 112 -19.60 -17.08 -0.93
N LEU A 113 -18.49 -16.72 -1.60
CA LEU A 113 -18.41 -15.58 -2.49
C LEU A 113 -17.62 -15.90 -3.76
N ALA A 114 -18.15 -15.48 -4.91
CA ALA A 114 -17.55 -15.60 -6.23
C ALA A 114 -16.87 -14.31 -6.74
N ILE A 115 -16.91 -13.25 -5.94
CA ILE A 115 -16.25 -11.97 -6.27
C ILE A 115 -14.73 -12.14 -6.34
N THR A 116 -14.04 -11.19 -6.97
CA THR A 116 -12.59 -11.20 -7.22
C THR A 116 -12.11 -12.08 -8.37
N SER A 117 -13.02 -12.69 -9.13
CA SER A 117 -12.69 -13.19 -10.46
C SER A 117 -12.11 -12.08 -11.33
N ARG A 118 -11.22 -12.42 -12.25
CA ARG A 118 -10.35 -11.44 -12.91
C ARG A 118 -10.25 -11.69 -14.40
N VAL A 119 -10.15 -10.60 -15.14
CA VAL A 119 -9.83 -10.61 -16.57
C VAL A 119 -8.74 -9.59 -16.85
N GLY A 120 -7.91 -9.86 -17.83
CA GLY A 120 -6.85 -8.94 -18.24
C GLY A 120 -6.33 -9.25 -19.63
N VAL A 121 -5.62 -8.29 -20.18
CA VAL A 121 -4.87 -8.40 -21.43
C VAL A 121 -3.50 -7.78 -21.26
N ASP A 122 -2.48 -8.54 -21.65
CA ASP A 122 -1.11 -8.06 -21.87
C ASP A 122 -0.91 -7.80 -23.35
N VAL A 123 -0.41 -6.63 -23.69
CA VAL A 123 -0.07 -6.21 -25.06
C VAL A 123 1.44 -6.10 -25.14
N SER A 124 2.06 -6.75 -26.13
CA SER A 124 3.51 -6.76 -26.32
C SER A 124 3.88 -6.90 -27.81
N GLY A 125 5.17 -6.87 -28.14
CA GLY A 125 5.67 -7.09 -29.48
C GLY A 125 5.61 -5.86 -30.40
N TYR A 126 5.15 -4.71 -29.95
CA TYR A 126 5.19 -3.47 -30.73
C TYR A 126 6.53 -2.76 -30.55
N GLN A 127 7.01 -2.14 -31.62
CA GLN A 127 8.26 -1.38 -31.64
C GLN A 127 8.08 -0.05 -32.39
N LEU A 128 8.73 1.01 -31.90
CA LEU A 128 8.88 2.30 -32.56
C LEU A 128 10.38 2.64 -32.60
N GLY A 129 11.02 2.41 -33.75
CA GLY A 129 12.47 2.47 -33.88
C GLY A 129 13.16 1.46 -32.95
N ARG A 130 13.98 1.95 -32.03
CA ARG A 130 14.61 1.12 -30.98
C ARG A 130 13.71 0.93 -29.74
N THR A 131 12.41 1.33 -29.79
CA THR A 131 11.41 1.32 -28.69
C THR A 131 10.54 0.06 -28.76
N ALA A 132 10.65 -0.94 -27.85
CA ALA A 132 9.58 -1.90 -27.63
C ALA A 132 8.50 -1.26 -26.76
N MET A 133 7.28 -1.48 -27.12
CA MET A 133 6.12 -0.93 -26.42
C MET A 133 5.23 -2.07 -25.95
N GLY A 134 4.66 -1.88 -24.78
CA GLY A 134 3.69 -2.81 -24.23
C GLY A 134 2.64 -2.08 -23.43
N ALA A 135 1.57 -2.78 -23.11
CA ALA A 135 0.53 -2.28 -22.23
C ALA A 135 -0.08 -3.44 -21.44
N LYS A 136 -0.68 -3.10 -20.30
CA LYS A 136 -1.50 -4.03 -19.52
C LYS A 136 -2.79 -3.34 -19.12
N ILE A 137 -3.92 -4.07 -19.26
CA ILE A 137 -5.20 -3.72 -18.66
C ILE A 137 -5.67 -4.94 -17.85
N GLU A 138 -6.01 -4.73 -16.58
CA GLU A 138 -6.50 -5.76 -15.68
C GLU A 138 -7.66 -5.22 -14.85
N ALA A 139 -8.76 -5.98 -14.79
CA ALA A 139 -9.93 -5.68 -13.99
C ALA A 139 -10.38 -6.90 -13.17
N ASP A 140 -10.99 -6.65 -12.01
CA ASP A 140 -11.68 -7.65 -11.20
C ASP A 140 -13.04 -7.13 -10.74
N PHE A 141 -13.84 -8.01 -10.16
CA PHE A 141 -15.08 -7.62 -9.50
C PHE A 141 -14.80 -7.31 -8.03
N TYR A 142 -15.37 -6.22 -7.56
CA TYR A 142 -15.29 -5.77 -6.17
C TYR A 142 -16.67 -5.91 -5.52
N ALA A 143 -16.72 -6.07 -4.19
CA ALA A 143 -17.98 -6.06 -3.46
C ALA A 143 -18.80 -4.81 -3.79
N GLY A 144 -20.10 -4.98 -3.92
CA GLY A 144 -21.02 -3.92 -4.32
C GLY A 144 -20.99 -2.71 -3.39
N LEU A 145 -21.58 -1.64 -3.86
CA LEU A 145 -21.81 -0.43 -3.06
C LEU A 145 -22.69 -0.77 -1.86
N SER A 146 -22.42 -0.15 -0.71
CA SER A 146 -23.23 -0.27 0.49
C SER A 146 -24.69 0.01 0.18
N GLY A 147 -25.59 -0.90 0.59
CA GLY A 147 -27.04 -0.79 0.35
C GLY A 147 -27.54 -1.43 -0.95
N VAL A 148 -26.65 -1.94 -1.82
CA VAL A 148 -27.02 -2.67 -3.04
C VAL A 148 -26.65 -4.13 -2.88
N THR A 149 -27.64 -4.99 -2.69
CA THR A 149 -27.46 -6.44 -2.54
C THR A 149 -27.34 -7.13 -3.90
N GLY A 150 -26.53 -8.18 -3.98
CA GLY A 150 -26.42 -9.05 -5.17
C GLY A 150 -25.61 -8.47 -6.33
N THR A 151 -24.99 -7.29 -6.21
CA THR A 151 -24.18 -6.67 -7.26
C THR A 151 -22.70 -6.62 -6.90
N ALA A 152 -21.85 -6.77 -7.91
CA ALA A 152 -20.42 -6.50 -7.81
C ALA A 152 -20.03 -5.48 -8.88
N THR A 153 -19.22 -4.50 -8.49
CA THR A 153 -18.72 -3.45 -9.39
C THR A 153 -17.45 -3.91 -10.09
N LEU A 154 -17.39 -3.74 -11.41
CA LEU A 154 -16.13 -3.94 -12.15
C LEU A 154 -15.14 -2.86 -11.74
N ARG A 155 -13.94 -3.28 -11.30
CA ARG A 155 -12.89 -2.39 -10.83
C ARG A 155 -11.65 -2.49 -11.71
N LEU A 156 -11.17 -1.34 -12.18
CA LEU A 156 -9.85 -1.26 -12.83
C LEU A 156 -8.75 -1.51 -11.78
N ARG A 157 -7.93 -2.53 -12.02
CA ARG A 157 -6.81 -2.87 -11.14
C ARG A 157 -5.51 -2.27 -11.64
N GLN A 158 -5.20 -2.53 -12.89
CA GLN A 158 -3.99 -2.04 -13.54
C GLN A 158 -4.35 -1.54 -14.94
N ALA A 159 -3.77 -0.42 -15.33
CA ALA A 159 -3.83 0.13 -16.66
C ALA A 159 -2.57 0.97 -16.89
N TYR A 160 -1.60 0.41 -17.58
CA TYR A 160 -0.34 1.07 -17.83
C TYR A 160 0.25 0.68 -19.18
N LEU A 161 1.07 1.56 -19.71
CA LEU A 161 1.96 1.29 -20.82
C LEU A 161 3.38 1.06 -20.31
N THR A 162 4.15 0.32 -21.09
CA THR A 162 5.58 0.13 -20.86
C THR A 162 6.35 0.59 -22.10
N LEU A 163 7.44 1.29 -21.85
CA LEU A 163 8.46 1.63 -22.83
C LEU A 163 9.78 1.10 -22.30
N GLY A 164 10.61 0.64 -23.19
CA GLY A 164 11.81 0.11 -22.65
C GLY A 164 12.98 0.03 -23.68
N TRP A 165 14.26 0.03 -23.26
CA TRP A 165 15.49 0.22 -24.03
C TRP A 165 16.56 -0.77 -23.64
N LYS A 166 17.15 -1.46 -24.60
CA LYS A 166 18.27 -2.36 -24.39
C LYS A 166 19.58 -1.64 -24.73
N ASP A 167 20.62 -2.00 -23.99
CA ASP A 167 21.99 -1.63 -24.26
C ASP A 167 22.24 -0.12 -24.43
N LEU A 168 21.58 0.68 -23.60
CA LEU A 168 21.83 2.13 -23.57
C LEU A 168 23.24 2.38 -23.05
N PRO A 169 24.07 3.15 -23.78
CA PRO A 169 25.39 3.48 -23.31
C PRO A 169 25.34 4.43 -22.10
N LEU A 170 26.11 4.12 -21.07
CA LEU A 170 26.35 4.96 -19.91
C LEU A 170 27.80 5.44 -19.92
N SER A 171 28.08 6.47 -19.13
CA SER A 171 29.46 6.96 -18.94
C SER A 171 30.37 5.84 -18.38
N GLY A 172 31.61 5.80 -18.85
CA GLY A 172 32.59 4.77 -18.42
C GLY A 172 32.45 3.42 -19.14
N GLY A 173 31.80 3.37 -20.30
CA GLY A 173 31.69 2.16 -21.12
C GLY A 173 30.67 1.13 -20.61
N HIS A 174 29.94 1.42 -19.54
CA HIS A 174 28.88 0.59 -19.05
C HIS A 174 27.63 0.67 -19.92
N ARG A 175 26.77 -0.35 -19.86
CA ARG A 175 25.49 -0.41 -20.55
C ARG A 175 24.37 -0.70 -19.59
N ALA A 176 23.17 -0.18 -19.85
CA ALA A 176 21.99 -0.42 -19.05
C ALA A 176 20.79 -0.80 -19.95
N ASN A 177 19.95 -1.68 -19.43
CA ASN A 177 18.59 -1.85 -19.94
C ASN A 177 17.67 -0.95 -19.10
N VAL A 178 16.94 -0.07 -19.76
CA VAL A 178 16.04 0.88 -19.08
C VAL A 178 14.60 0.55 -19.45
N GLY A 179 13.71 0.46 -18.48
CA GLY A 179 12.28 0.32 -18.66
C GLY A 179 11.53 1.48 -18.03
N LEU A 180 10.48 1.92 -18.69
CA LEU A 180 9.57 2.95 -18.18
C LEU A 180 8.15 2.37 -18.13
N LYS A 181 7.46 2.59 -17.01
CA LYS A 181 6.07 2.20 -16.78
C LYS A 181 5.26 3.44 -16.46
N ILE A 182 4.18 3.68 -17.21
CA ILE A 182 3.35 4.88 -17.08
C ILE A 182 1.89 4.46 -16.94
N GLY A 183 1.26 4.78 -15.83
CA GLY A 183 -0.15 4.49 -15.56
C GLY A 183 -0.36 3.80 -14.22
N GLN A 184 -1.55 3.24 -14.01
CA GLN A 184 -1.93 2.59 -12.76
C GLN A 184 -1.36 1.17 -12.67
N ALA A 185 -0.48 0.94 -11.70
CA ALA A 185 0.12 -0.35 -11.43
C ALA A 185 0.28 -0.59 -9.92
N TRP A 186 0.78 -1.76 -9.53
CA TRP A 186 1.22 -1.98 -8.16
C TRP A 186 2.27 -0.95 -7.76
N HIS A 187 2.09 -0.37 -6.58
CA HIS A 187 3.09 0.49 -5.95
C HIS A 187 4.42 -0.29 -5.84
N PRO A 188 5.60 0.30 -6.12
CA PRO A 188 6.87 -0.43 -6.02
C PRO A 188 7.12 -1.07 -4.65
N MET A 189 6.67 -0.43 -3.56
CA MET A 189 6.68 -1.02 -2.22
C MET A 189 5.82 -2.28 -2.11
N ALA A 190 4.75 -2.40 -2.90
CA ALA A 190 3.82 -3.53 -2.93
C ALA A 190 4.10 -4.52 -4.07
N ALA A 191 5.19 -4.37 -4.83
CA ALA A 191 5.51 -5.27 -5.94
C ALA A 191 5.74 -6.72 -5.50
N ASP A 192 6.27 -6.90 -4.28
CA ASP A 192 6.52 -8.20 -3.66
C ASP A 192 5.44 -8.49 -2.61
N LEU A 193 4.25 -8.89 -3.05
CA LEU A 193 3.17 -9.30 -2.17
C LEU A 193 3.49 -10.64 -1.49
N CYS A 194 2.92 -10.83 -0.30
CA CYS A 194 2.97 -12.13 0.37
C CYS A 194 2.27 -13.19 -0.51
N PRO A 195 2.88 -14.35 -0.76
CA PRO A 195 2.39 -15.33 -1.73
C PRO A 195 1.24 -16.21 -1.22
N VAL A 196 0.49 -15.78 -0.22
CA VAL A 196 -0.74 -16.44 0.24
C VAL A 196 -1.82 -16.36 -0.84
N PHE A 197 -2.76 -17.31 -0.84
CA PHE A 197 -3.87 -17.27 -1.80
C PHE A 197 -5.04 -16.39 -1.35
N THR A 198 -5.04 -15.99 -0.10
CA THR A 198 -6.05 -15.12 0.48
C THR A 198 -6.08 -13.75 -0.19
N LEU A 199 -7.22 -13.07 -0.13
CA LEU A 199 -7.43 -11.83 -0.89
C LEU A 199 -6.53 -10.68 -0.42
N GLU A 200 -6.28 -10.61 0.88
CA GLU A 200 -5.45 -9.58 1.51
C GLU A 200 -3.95 -9.70 1.19
N SER A 201 -3.50 -10.82 0.60
CA SER A 201 -2.09 -11.02 0.21
C SER A 201 -1.10 -10.67 1.34
N GLY A 202 -1.42 -11.09 2.57
CA GLY A 202 -0.62 -10.86 3.76
C GLY A 202 -0.75 -9.49 4.42
N THR A 203 -1.68 -8.63 3.97
CA THR A 203 -1.96 -7.36 4.65
C THR A 203 -2.60 -7.62 6.04
N PRO A 204 -2.28 -6.82 7.07
CA PRO A 204 -1.48 -5.59 7.09
C PRO A 204 0.02 -5.78 7.38
N PHE A 205 0.55 -6.99 7.22
CA PHE A 205 1.97 -7.28 7.49
C PHE A 205 2.91 -6.85 6.36
N GLY A 206 2.37 -6.29 5.28
CA GLY A 206 3.12 -5.69 4.17
C GLY A 206 2.25 -4.70 3.39
N PRO A 207 2.89 -3.86 2.55
CA PRO A 207 2.21 -2.85 1.75
C PRO A 207 1.26 -3.48 0.74
N PHE A 208 0.11 -2.83 0.52
CA PHE A 208 -0.88 -3.22 -0.47
C PHE A 208 -1.52 -1.97 -1.06
N SER A 209 -1.03 -1.53 -2.21
CA SER A 209 -1.58 -0.37 -2.92
C SER A 209 -1.32 -0.45 -4.42
N ARG A 210 -2.23 0.09 -5.23
CA ARG A 210 -2.08 0.32 -6.66
C ARG A 210 -2.30 1.78 -6.94
N THR A 211 -1.39 2.37 -7.70
CA THR A 211 -1.29 3.82 -7.86
C THR A 211 -1.00 4.18 -9.31
N PRO A 212 -1.50 5.30 -9.83
CA PRO A 212 -0.93 5.95 -11.00
C PRO A 212 0.53 6.29 -10.72
N GLN A 213 1.41 6.00 -11.68
CA GLN A 213 2.86 6.14 -11.48
C GLN A 213 3.61 6.33 -12.79
N LEU A 214 4.74 6.98 -12.66
CA LEU A 214 5.84 6.96 -13.62
C LEU A 214 7.00 6.25 -12.94
N THR A 215 7.28 5.01 -13.36
CA THR A 215 8.34 4.18 -12.76
C THR A 215 9.39 3.89 -13.81
N MET A 216 10.65 4.16 -13.47
CA MET A 216 11.81 3.82 -14.26
C MET A 216 12.62 2.74 -13.56
N ASP A 217 12.93 1.68 -14.28
CA ASP A 217 13.85 0.63 -13.89
C ASP A 217 15.10 0.70 -14.76
N ALA A 218 16.28 0.66 -14.16
CA ALA A 218 17.56 0.63 -14.86
C ALA A 218 18.33 -0.64 -14.44
N ALA A 219 18.37 -1.64 -15.31
CA ALA A 219 19.12 -2.87 -15.09
C ALA A 219 20.58 -2.68 -15.52
N LEU A 220 21.50 -2.84 -14.58
CA LEU A 220 22.95 -2.74 -14.75
C LEU A 220 23.54 -4.16 -14.71
N GLY A 221 23.77 -4.73 -15.90
CA GLY A 221 24.09 -6.13 -16.02
C GLY A 221 22.91 -7.04 -15.63
N GLU A 222 23.22 -8.29 -15.29
CA GLU A 222 22.21 -9.33 -14.99
C GLU A 222 21.72 -9.32 -13.54
N HIS A 223 22.48 -8.70 -12.66
CA HIS A 223 22.31 -8.87 -11.21
C HIS A 223 21.73 -7.66 -10.48
N PHE A 224 21.85 -6.48 -11.05
CA PHE A 224 21.49 -5.25 -10.33
C PHE A 224 20.47 -4.42 -11.10
N VAL A 225 19.41 -4.00 -10.41
CA VAL A 225 18.38 -3.10 -10.95
C VAL A 225 18.17 -1.95 -9.97
N LEU A 226 18.21 -0.73 -10.49
CA LEU A 226 17.76 0.47 -9.79
C LEU A 226 16.34 0.79 -10.24
N THR A 227 15.48 1.14 -9.29
CA THR A 227 14.10 1.57 -9.55
C THR A 227 13.87 2.94 -8.94
N ALA A 228 13.33 3.86 -9.71
CA ALA A 228 12.87 5.17 -9.26
C ALA A 228 11.43 5.41 -9.74
N SER A 229 10.58 5.99 -8.88
CA SER A 229 9.19 6.24 -9.24
C SER A 229 8.70 7.57 -8.71
N ALA A 230 7.83 8.22 -9.50
CA ALA A 230 6.93 9.26 -9.05
C ALA A 230 5.50 8.70 -9.05
N LEU A 231 4.78 8.83 -7.93
CA LEU A 231 3.52 8.15 -7.71
C LEU A 231 2.43 9.14 -7.28
N TRP A 232 1.18 8.74 -7.52
CA TRP A 232 -0.01 9.46 -7.10
C TRP A 232 -0.91 8.54 -6.28
N GLN A 233 -1.45 8.99 -5.15
CA GLN A 233 -2.34 8.17 -4.31
C GLN A 233 -3.70 7.96 -4.99
N MET A 234 -4.20 6.72 -5.00
CA MET A 234 -5.49 6.39 -5.58
C MET A 234 -6.26 5.33 -4.79
N GLN A 235 -5.76 4.10 -4.67
CA GLN A 235 -6.49 3.00 -4.02
C GLN A 235 -6.60 3.21 -2.51
N TYR A 236 -5.53 3.63 -1.89
CA TYR A 236 -5.46 4.06 -0.50
C TYR A 236 -4.82 5.45 -0.49
N THR A 237 -5.32 6.29 0.38
CA THR A 237 -4.92 7.70 0.45
C THR A 237 -4.53 8.06 1.87
N SER A 238 -3.71 9.09 2.02
CA SER A 238 -3.39 9.66 3.32
C SER A 238 -4.65 10.14 4.04
N THR A 239 -4.66 9.99 5.35
CA THR A 239 -5.71 10.53 6.22
C THR A 239 -5.41 11.99 6.57
N GLY A 240 -6.40 12.71 7.07
CA GLY A 240 -6.24 14.10 7.50
C GLY A 240 -7.53 14.66 8.12
N PRO A 241 -7.64 15.99 8.26
CA PRO A 241 -8.78 16.64 8.89
C PRO A 241 -10.14 16.22 8.29
N ASP A 242 -10.20 16.06 6.97
CA ASP A 242 -11.41 15.70 6.23
C ASP A 242 -11.50 14.17 5.97
N GLY A 243 -10.75 13.37 6.72
CA GLY A 243 -10.66 11.92 6.55
C GLY A 243 -9.63 11.51 5.49
N ALA A 244 -9.81 10.33 4.87
CA ALA A 244 -8.90 9.83 3.85
C ALA A 244 -9.14 10.52 2.50
N SER A 245 -8.11 11.15 1.92
CA SER A 245 -8.25 11.90 0.67
C SER A 245 -6.91 12.07 -0.06
N ALA A 246 -6.94 12.01 -1.40
CA ALA A 246 -5.82 12.39 -2.25
C ALA A 246 -5.61 13.93 -2.33
N ASN A 247 -6.52 14.73 -1.79
CA ASN A 247 -6.42 16.19 -1.80
C ASN A 247 -5.18 16.69 -1.04
N TYR A 248 -4.73 15.98 -0.02
CA TYR A 248 -3.53 16.35 0.74
C TYR A 248 -2.27 16.30 -0.12
N MET A 249 -2.18 15.34 -1.03
CA MET A 249 -1.13 15.29 -2.05
C MET A 249 -1.39 16.31 -3.16
N LYS A 250 -2.63 16.44 -3.65
CA LYS A 250 -3.03 17.38 -4.71
C LYS A 250 -2.61 18.81 -4.37
N TYR A 251 -2.97 19.30 -3.20
CA TYR A 251 -2.61 20.65 -2.76
C TYR A 251 -1.16 20.77 -2.26
N GLY A 252 -0.52 19.65 -2.00
CA GLY A 252 0.92 19.55 -1.76
C GLY A 252 1.75 19.80 -3.03
N CYS A 253 1.20 19.55 -4.22
CA CYS A 253 1.88 19.68 -5.52
C CYS A 253 3.21 18.90 -5.59
N THR A 254 3.33 17.83 -4.83
CA THR A 254 4.54 17.02 -4.73
C THR A 254 4.14 15.56 -4.91
N PRO A 255 4.62 14.86 -5.96
CA PRO A 255 4.39 13.43 -6.07
C PRO A 255 5.08 12.68 -4.93
N GLU A 256 4.54 11.55 -4.56
CA GLU A 256 5.21 10.56 -3.73
C GLU A 256 6.40 10.00 -4.52
N ALA A 257 7.54 9.82 -3.88
CA ALA A 257 8.77 9.42 -4.52
C ALA A 257 9.26 8.08 -3.95
N TYR A 258 9.61 7.16 -4.82
CA TYR A 258 10.22 5.88 -4.45
C TYR A 258 11.59 5.74 -5.08
N LEU A 259 12.55 5.22 -4.31
CA LEU A 259 13.86 4.80 -4.78
C LEU A 259 14.19 3.42 -4.20
N GLY A 260 14.61 2.50 -5.06
CA GLY A 260 14.96 1.15 -4.64
C GLY A 260 16.05 0.50 -5.49
N ALA A 261 16.64 -0.55 -4.93
CA ALA A 261 17.64 -1.37 -5.59
C ALA A 261 17.30 -2.85 -5.42
N THR A 262 17.50 -3.63 -6.47
CA THR A 262 17.31 -5.09 -6.49
C THR A 262 18.60 -5.77 -6.85
N LEU A 263 18.97 -6.78 -6.07
CA LEU A 263 20.09 -7.68 -6.33
C LEU A 263 19.58 -9.09 -6.56
N LYS A 264 20.14 -9.79 -7.57
CA LYS A 264 19.78 -11.18 -7.93
C LYS A 264 21.05 -12.01 -8.09
N PHE A 265 21.15 -13.14 -7.39
CA PHE A 265 22.25 -14.10 -7.53
C PHE A 265 21.72 -15.52 -7.35
N GLY A 266 21.81 -16.33 -8.40
CA GLY A 266 21.30 -17.69 -8.36
C GLY A 266 19.83 -17.74 -7.96
N GLY A 267 19.51 -18.43 -6.86
CA GLY A 267 18.16 -18.48 -6.28
C GLY A 267 17.77 -17.31 -5.38
N TRP A 268 18.70 -16.40 -5.10
CA TRP A 268 18.49 -15.25 -4.20
C TRP A 268 18.02 -14.01 -4.94
N LEU A 269 17.08 -13.30 -4.36
CA LEU A 269 16.71 -11.94 -4.74
C LEU A 269 16.56 -11.12 -3.46
N THR A 270 17.24 -9.99 -3.41
CA THR A 270 17.09 -9.00 -2.34
C THR A 270 16.69 -7.67 -2.96
N ARG A 271 15.66 -7.04 -2.38
CA ARG A 271 15.22 -5.69 -2.77
C ARG A 271 15.18 -4.81 -1.54
N VAL A 272 15.78 -3.64 -1.64
CA VAL A 272 15.70 -2.58 -0.63
C VAL A 272 15.16 -1.33 -1.29
N GLY A 273 14.49 -0.49 -0.52
CA GLY A 273 14.01 0.78 -1.04
C GLY A 273 13.44 1.66 0.05
N VAL A 274 13.18 2.88 -0.32
CA VAL A 274 12.55 3.88 0.54
C VAL A 274 11.48 4.62 -0.26
N ASP A 275 10.37 4.84 0.38
CA ASP A 275 9.30 5.72 -0.08
C ASP A 275 9.36 7.03 0.71
N VAL A 276 9.15 8.13 0.02
CA VAL A 276 9.11 9.48 0.59
C VAL A 276 7.83 10.18 0.13
N LEU A 277 7.00 10.51 1.09
CA LEU A 277 5.73 11.19 0.88
C LEU A 277 5.74 12.56 1.56
N SER A 278 5.33 13.63 0.84
CA SER A 278 5.13 14.97 1.40
C SER A 278 3.72 15.47 1.06
N ILE A 279 2.89 15.62 2.08
CA ILE A 279 1.49 16.05 1.95
C ILE A 279 1.24 17.39 2.66
N LYS A 280 0.17 18.04 2.25
CA LYS A 280 -0.34 19.29 2.84
C LYS A 280 -1.67 19.01 3.52
N PRO A 281 -1.71 18.88 4.87
CA PRO A 281 -2.93 18.53 5.61
C PRO A 281 -4.05 19.55 5.47
N ARG A 282 -3.69 20.83 5.37
CA ARG A 282 -4.63 21.95 5.26
C ARG A 282 -4.14 22.98 4.26
N THR A 283 -5.05 23.74 3.69
CA THR A 283 -4.76 24.90 2.83
C THR A 283 -5.07 26.24 3.49
N THR A 284 -5.85 26.17 4.58
CA THR A 284 -6.27 27.33 5.36
C THR A 284 -6.21 27.03 6.86
N GLY A 285 -6.04 28.09 7.66
CA GLY A 285 -6.03 28.04 9.13
C GLY A 285 -6.64 29.28 9.73
N LYS A 286 -7.02 29.22 10.99
CA LYS A 286 -7.47 30.40 11.77
C LYS A 286 -6.24 31.17 12.25
N GLY A 287 -6.01 32.32 11.67
CA GLY A 287 -4.97 33.28 12.05
C GLY A 287 -5.51 34.67 11.99
N GLY A 288 -4.70 35.67 11.73
CA GLY A 288 -5.13 37.05 11.56
C GLY A 288 -3.96 38.00 11.26
N PHE A 289 -4.25 39.25 11.31
CA PHE A 289 -3.29 40.33 11.11
C PHE A 289 -3.68 41.54 11.95
N TYR A 290 -2.73 42.41 12.19
CA TYR A 290 -2.99 43.69 12.84
C TYR A 290 -3.43 44.72 11.77
N GLU A 291 -4.57 45.37 12.01
CA GLU A 291 -5.13 46.41 11.17
C GLU A 291 -5.10 47.74 11.90
N THR A 292 -4.56 48.79 11.30
CA THR A 292 -4.61 50.13 11.85
C THR A 292 -5.95 50.76 11.46
N LEU A 293 -6.81 50.95 12.46
CA LEU A 293 -8.09 51.63 12.26
C LEU A 293 -7.94 53.14 12.42
N ASP A 294 -8.67 53.90 11.62
CA ASP A 294 -8.68 55.37 11.75
C ASP A 294 -9.07 55.80 13.16
N GLY A 295 -8.19 56.56 13.80
CA GLY A 295 -8.36 57.05 15.18
C GLY A 295 -7.97 56.09 16.29
N ALA A 296 -7.51 54.87 15.98
CA ALA A 296 -6.96 53.97 17.00
C ALA A 296 -5.50 54.32 17.32
N ALA A 297 -5.16 54.33 18.62
CA ALA A 297 -3.80 54.59 19.07
C ALA A 297 -2.84 53.44 18.77
N GLU A 298 -3.36 52.23 18.65
CA GLU A 298 -2.59 51.02 18.38
C GLU A 298 -3.30 50.13 17.34
N PRO A 299 -2.54 49.32 16.56
CA PRO A 299 -3.15 48.38 15.65
C PRO A 299 -3.98 47.31 16.38
N VAL A 300 -5.16 47.00 15.84
CA VAL A 300 -6.10 46.03 16.41
C VAL A 300 -5.95 44.69 15.71
N TRP A 301 -5.90 43.59 16.46
CA TRP A 301 -5.86 42.25 15.91
C TRP A 301 -7.19 41.90 15.25
N LYS A 302 -7.11 41.49 13.98
CA LYS A 302 -8.25 41.01 13.18
C LYS A 302 -8.10 39.55 12.86
N SER A 303 -8.88 38.71 13.53
CA SER A 303 -8.90 37.26 13.23
C SER A 303 -9.56 36.97 11.88
N THR A 304 -8.93 36.16 11.06
CA THR A 304 -9.45 35.77 9.74
C THR A 304 -8.94 34.38 9.33
N THR A 305 -9.48 33.86 8.24
CA THR A 305 -8.96 32.64 7.61
C THR A 305 -7.74 32.99 6.75
N MET A 306 -6.59 32.48 7.15
CA MET A 306 -5.30 32.64 6.47
C MET A 306 -4.98 31.46 5.58
N LYS A 307 -4.23 31.67 4.49
CA LYS A 307 -3.61 30.57 3.73
C LYS A 307 -2.45 30.01 4.55
N VAL A 308 -2.41 28.67 4.68
CA VAL A 308 -1.31 27.98 5.36
C VAL A 308 -0.60 27.02 4.42
N SER A 309 0.66 26.74 4.72
CA SER A 309 1.52 25.86 3.90
C SER A 309 2.11 24.71 4.70
N ASP A 310 1.43 24.34 5.77
CA ASP A 310 1.85 23.25 6.66
C ASP A 310 2.08 21.97 5.86
N ARG A 311 3.17 21.28 6.17
CA ARG A 311 3.52 20.02 5.53
C ARG A 311 3.90 18.97 6.54
N ILE A 312 3.65 17.71 6.18
CA ILE A 312 4.27 16.57 6.81
C ILE A 312 5.00 15.77 5.74
N THR A 313 6.27 15.45 6.01
CA THR A 313 7.10 14.62 5.15
C THR A 313 7.49 13.36 5.91
N THR A 314 7.35 12.21 5.26
CA THR A 314 7.59 10.88 5.82
C THR A 314 8.54 10.09 4.95
N ALA A 315 9.25 9.13 5.56
CA ALA A 315 10.13 8.20 4.86
C ALA A 315 9.90 6.79 5.38
N SER A 316 9.62 5.86 4.48
CA SER A 316 9.28 4.47 4.80
C SER A 316 10.25 3.51 4.10
N PRO A 317 11.36 3.10 4.73
CA PRO A 317 12.27 2.09 4.20
C PRO A 317 11.72 0.69 4.33
N PHE A 318 12.11 -0.20 3.40
CA PHE A 318 11.81 -1.62 3.46
C PHE A 318 12.95 -2.50 2.97
N VAL A 319 12.87 -3.78 3.35
CA VAL A 319 13.71 -4.86 2.83
C VAL A 319 12.81 -6.03 2.45
N TYR A 320 13.02 -6.59 1.27
CA TYR A 320 12.46 -7.84 0.80
C TYR A 320 13.57 -8.81 0.45
N MET A 321 13.42 -10.07 0.84
CA MET A 321 14.34 -11.16 0.52
C MET A 321 13.58 -12.38 0.02
N GLN A 322 14.13 -13.03 -0.99
CA GLN A 322 13.60 -14.27 -1.53
C GLN A 322 14.74 -15.24 -1.78
N TYR A 323 14.51 -16.51 -1.48
CA TYR A 323 15.34 -17.62 -1.91
C TYR A 323 14.46 -18.70 -2.52
N VAL A 324 14.74 -19.05 -3.76
CA VAL A 324 14.03 -20.12 -4.49
C VAL A 324 15.02 -21.12 -5.04
N LYS A 325 14.89 -22.39 -4.65
CA LYS A 325 15.71 -23.49 -5.15
C LYS A 325 14.85 -24.73 -5.32
N GLY A 326 14.69 -25.17 -6.57
CA GLY A 326 13.90 -26.35 -6.92
C GLY A 326 12.42 -26.21 -6.53
N LYS A 327 12.01 -26.91 -5.47
CA LYS A 327 10.63 -26.88 -4.93
C LYS A 327 10.48 -25.98 -3.71
N LEU A 328 11.59 -25.53 -3.12
CA LEU A 328 11.58 -24.68 -1.92
C LEU A 328 11.53 -23.21 -2.31
N ALA A 329 10.65 -22.45 -1.69
CA ALA A 329 10.63 -21.00 -1.75
C ALA A 329 10.52 -20.42 -0.32
N LEU A 330 11.49 -19.58 0.04
CA LEU A 330 11.51 -18.77 1.25
C LEU A 330 11.37 -17.31 0.84
N LYS A 331 10.47 -16.57 1.48
CA LYS A 331 10.29 -15.14 1.20
C LYS A 331 10.03 -14.40 2.49
N ALA A 332 10.59 -13.21 2.62
CA ALA A 332 10.39 -12.35 3.77
C ALA A 332 10.37 -10.88 3.34
N LYS A 333 9.59 -10.08 4.05
CA LYS A 333 9.55 -8.63 3.88
C LYS A 333 9.36 -7.96 5.21
N THR A 334 10.05 -6.84 5.41
CA THR A 334 9.85 -5.95 6.54
C THR A 334 9.82 -4.51 6.06
N ILE A 335 8.94 -3.71 6.63
CA ILE A 335 8.83 -2.27 6.39
C ILE A 335 8.80 -1.54 7.73
N TYR A 336 9.55 -0.45 7.83
CA TYR A 336 9.34 0.58 8.83
C TYR A 336 8.53 1.70 8.20
N ALA A 337 7.25 1.80 8.57
CA ALA A 337 6.32 2.74 7.97
C ALA A 337 6.15 3.99 8.83
N GLN A 338 6.25 5.15 8.20
CA GLN A 338 5.80 6.43 8.75
C GLN A 338 4.53 6.86 8.02
N ALA A 339 3.43 7.11 8.77
CA ALA A 339 2.12 7.41 8.20
C ALA A 339 1.74 6.43 7.06
N GLY A 340 1.72 5.12 7.38
CA GLY A 340 1.65 4.03 6.39
C GLY A 340 0.26 3.75 5.81
N GLU A 341 -0.75 4.59 6.04
CA GLU A 341 -2.14 4.37 5.62
C GLU A 341 -2.30 4.29 4.10
N HIS A 342 -1.50 5.01 3.33
CA HIS A 342 -1.51 4.96 1.87
C HIS A 342 -0.93 3.65 1.31
N PHE A 343 -0.26 2.85 2.13
CA PHE A 343 0.13 1.48 1.85
C PHE A 343 -0.85 0.43 2.38
N ASN A 344 -1.98 0.86 2.98
CA ASN A 344 -2.90 -0.02 3.69
C ASN A 344 -2.28 -0.69 4.93
N ILE A 345 -1.29 -0.05 5.53
CA ILE A 345 -0.72 -0.36 6.83
C ILE A 345 -1.30 0.64 7.84
N GLN A 346 -1.37 0.26 9.12
CA GLN A 346 -1.77 1.22 10.15
C GLN A 346 -0.88 2.46 10.08
N GLY A 347 -1.48 3.63 10.11
CA GLY A 347 -0.75 4.89 10.06
C GLY A 347 -1.64 6.11 10.14
N GLY A 348 -0.96 7.23 10.13
CA GLY A 348 -1.52 8.56 10.21
C GLY A 348 -0.51 9.54 10.79
N TYR A 349 -0.98 10.65 11.24
CA TYR A 349 -0.16 11.68 11.87
C TYR A 349 -1.00 12.50 12.83
N GLY A 350 -0.35 13.23 13.71
CA GLY A 350 -1.02 14.12 14.66
C GLY A 350 -0.35 15.46 14.76
N ILE A 351 -1.03 16.40 15.44
CA ILE A 351 -0.60 17.76 15.65
C ILE A 351 0.29 17.79 16.88
N THR A 352 1.48 18.42 16.76
CA THR A 352 2.39 18.68 17.89
C THR A 352 2.25 20.08 18.43
N LYS A 353 1.88 21.04 17.58
CA LYS A 353 1.71 22.43 17.96
C LYS A 353 0.70 23.14 17.06
N LYS A 354 -0.10 24.03 17.63
CA LYS A 354 -1.01 24.92 16.92
C LYS A 354 -0.57 26.37 17.16
N PHE A 355 -0.45 27.12 16.08
CA PHE A 355 -0.19 28.56 16.12
C PHE A 355 -1.49 29.28 15.78
N ALA A 356 -2.38 29.34 16.77
CA ALA A 356 -3.71 29.94 16.65
C ALA A 356 -3.93 30.96 17.80
N GLY A 357 -4.56 32.10 17.49
CA GLY A 357 -4.79 33.16 18.42
C GLY A 357 -4.19 34.48 17.96
N GLU A 358 -4.14 35.47 18.84
CA GLU A 358 -3.58 36.78 18.55
C GLU A 358 -2.09 36.69 18.20
N GLY A 359 -1.68 37.39 17.16
CA GLY A 359 -0.31 37.40 16.64
C GLY A 359 0.12 36.12 15.91
N GLN A 360 -0.79 35.16 15.65
CA GLN A 360 -0.48 33.89 15.05
C GLN A 360 -1.06 33.76 13.62
N ASP A 361 -0.37 33.05 12.78
CA ASP A 361 -0.70 32.90 11.35
C ASP A 361 -1.60 31.70 11.02
N GLY A 362 -1.95 30.89 12.02
CA GLY A 362 -2.84 29.75 11.90
C GLY A 362 -2.19 28.46 11.39
N HIS A 363 -0.86 28.38 11.29
CA HIS A 363 -0.18 27.15 10.89
C HIS A 363 -0.12 26.10 12.02
N TYR A 364 0.13 24.82 11.67
CA TYR A 364 0.30 23.72 12.61
C TYR A 364 1.58 22.94 12.29
N GLU A 365 2.17 22.38 13.34
CA GLU A 365 3.24 21.38 13.20
C GLU A 365 2.68 19.97 13.38
N TYR A 366 3.25 19.02 12.64
CA TYR A 366 2.79 17.63 12.62
C TYR A 366 3.91 16.64 12.89
N THR A 367 3.53 15.44 13.31
CA THR A 367 4.42 14.30 13.49
C THR A 367 3.77 13.02 12.99
N PRO A 368 4.49 12.16 12.22
CA PRO A 368 3.93 10.90 11.73
C PRO A 368 3.86 9.84 12.82
N THR A 369 2.94 8.90 12.68
CA THR A 369 3.01 7.60 13.35
C THR A 369 4.16 6.78 12.80
N ARG A 370 4.61 5.82 13.58
CA ARG A 370 5.67 4.86 13.22
C ARG A 370 5.19 3.46 13.51
N SER A 371 5.46 2.55 12.60
CA SER A 371 5.16 1.13 12.80
C SER A 371 6.16 0.23 12.09
N SER A 372 6.27 -1.01 12.54
CA SER A 372 6.95 -2.08 11.81
C SER A 372 5.94 -3.11 11.37
N SER A 373 6.05 -3.54 10.13
CA SER A 373 5.17 -4.50 9.51
C SER A 373 6.02 -5.54 8.77
N SER A 374 5.85 -6.82 9.09
CA SER A 374 6.73 -7.88 8.60
C SER A 374 5.98 -9.15 8.30
N TRP A 375 6.39 -9.86 7.27
CA TRP A 375 5.93 -11.22 7.01
C TRP A 375 7.07 -12.13 6.54
N PHE A 376 6.91 -13.41 6.81
CA PHE A 376 7.76 -14.49 6.34
C PHE A 376 6.90 -15.61 5.77
N THR A 377 7.33 -16.24 4.67
CA THR A 377 6.69 -17.44 4.13
C THR A 377 7.72 -18.49 3.78
N VAL A 378 7.35 -19.74 4.02
CA VAL A 378 8.01 -20.92 3.49
C VAL A 378 6.99 -21.75 2.73
N SER A 379 7.33 -22.17 1.52
CA SER A 379 6.51 -23.10 0.72
C SER A 379 7.37 -24.14 0.04
N TYR A 380 6.80 -25.33 -0.15
CA TYR A 380 7.48 -26.45 -0.78
C TYR A 380 6.55 -27.21 -1.70
N GLY A 381 6.99 -27.45 -2.92
CA GLY A 381 6.24 -28.23 -3.91
C GLY A 381 5.66 -27.40 -5.06
N LYS A 382 5.05 -28.10 -6.02
CA LYS A 382 4.39 -27.49 -7.19
C LYS A 382 2.93 -27.95 -7.33
N LYS A 383 2.69 -29.27 -7.38
CA LYS A 383 1.34 -29.85 -7.47
C LYS A 383 0.65 -29.78 -6.12
N TRP A 384 1.28 -30.29 -5.10
CA TRP A 384 0.92 -30.15 -3.70
C TRP A 384 1.93 -29.16 -3.08
N ALA A 385 1.46 -28.00 -2.67
CA ALA A 385 2.31 -26.92 -2.19
C ALA A 385 1.87 -26.50 -0.78
N PRO A 386 2.29 -27.23 0.28
CA PRO A 386 2.16 -26.75 1.63
C PRO A 386 2.95 -25.44 1.80
N MET A 387 2.38 -24.56 2.58
CA MET A 387 2.94 -23.24 2.89
C MET A 387 2.65 -22.87 4.35
N LEU A 388 3.57 -22.14 4.96
CA LEU A 388 3.36 -21.46 6.23
C LEU A 388 3.66 -19.97 6.02
N MET A 389 2.75 -19.10 6.45
CA MET A 389 2.97 -17.67 6.55
C MET A 389 2.96 -17.27 8.03
N LEU A 390 3.92 -16.41 8.40
CA LEU A 390 4.00 -15.73 9.69
C LEU A 390 3.99 -14.23 9.43
N GLY A 391 3.08 -13.52 10.11
CA GLY A 391 2.97 -12.07 10.06
C GLY A 391 3.12 -11.44 11.44
N TYR A 392 3.79 -10.28 11.51
CA TYR A 392 3.91 -9.50 12.73
C TYR A 392 3.86 -8.00 12.45
N TYR A 393 3.10 -7.29 13.27
CA TYR A 393 2.96 -5.84 13.25
C TYR A 393 3.17 -5.27 14.66
N GLN A 394 3.88 -4.13 14.74
CA GLN A 394 4.13 -3.37 15.97
C GLN A 394 3.89 -1.88 15.75
N ASN A 395 3.06 -1.28 16.59
CA ASN A 395 2.88 0.17 16.67
C ASN A 395 3.93 0.78 17.60
N PHE A 396 4.64 1.82 17.14
CA PHE A 396 5.63 2.57 17.94
C PHE A 396 5.12 3.96 18.34
N GLY A 397 3.88 4.31 17.99
CA GLY A 397 3.33 5.65 18.20
C GLY A 397 3.98 6.72 17.32
N THR A 398 3.74 7.98 17.64
CA THR A 398 4.28 9.11 16.89
C THR A 398 5.77 9.37 17.21
N ALA A 399 6.46 10.06 16.30
CA ALA A 399 7.87 10.40 16.45
C ALA A 399 8.11 11.44 17.55
N LYS A 400 7.16 12.38 17.73
CA LYS A 400 7.16 13.42 18.78
C LYS A 400 5.88 13.31 19.59
N ASP A 401 5.83 13.97 20.73
CA ASP A 401 4.61 14.10 21.52
C ASP A 401 3.59 14.94 20.75
N LEU A 402 2.35 14.48 20.81
CA LEU A 402 1.19 15.18 20.26
C LEU A 402 0.71 16.26 21.22
N ILE A 403 -0.03 17.23 20.71
CA ILE A 403 -0.66 18.23 21.55
C ILE A 403 -1.61 17.55 22.54
N SER A 404 -1.41 17.82 23.82
CA SER A 404 -2.22 17.24 24.89
C SER A 404 -3.44 18.11 25.16
N VAL A 405 -4.57 17.46 25.42
CA VAL A 405 -5.82 18.14 25.86
C VAL A 405 -6.15 17.89 27.33
N THR A 406 -5.34 17.07 28.01
CA THR A 406 -5.49 16.75 29.42
C THR A 406 -4.18 16.89 30.16
N GLY A 407 -4.24 17.15 31.48
CA GLY A 407 -3.05 17.18 32.33
C GLY A 407 -2.26 15.87 32.37
N ASP A 408 -2.91 14.76 32.03
CA ASP A 408 -2.30 13.41 31.97
C ASP A 408 -1.57 13.12 30.63
N GLY A 409 -1.48 14.09 29.72
CA GLY A 409 -0.80 13.94 28.43
C GLY A 409 -1.60 13.17 27.38
N MET A 410 -2.90 13.04 27.52
CA MET A 410 -3.75 12.38 26.52
C MET A 410 -4.06 13.27 25.34
N VAL A 411 -4.28 12.66 24.18
CA VAL A 411 -4.47 13.33 22.90
C VAL A 411 -5.92 13.26 22.48
N SER A 412 -6.44 14.38 21.94
CA SER A 412 -7.75 14.42 21.32
C SER A 412 -7.74 13.67 19.97
N GLU A 413 -8.77 12.86 19.70
CA GLU A 413 -8.95 12.26 18.38
C GLU A 413 -9.13 13.28 17.25
N THR A 414 -9.54 14.50 17.58
CA THR A 414 -9.66 15.61 16.61
C THR A 414 -8.32 16.14 16.12
N ASP A 415 -7.25 15.91 16.88
CA ASP A 415 -5.89 16.37 16.60
C ASP A 415 -4.95 15.24 16.17
N PHE A 416 -5.51 14.02 16.05
CA PHE A 416 -4.80 12.83 15.62
C PHE A 416 -5.53 12.16 14.46
N TYR A 417 -4.99 12.30 13.27
CA TYR A 417 -5.55 11.80 12.03
C TYR A 417 -5.05 10.37 11.77
N PHE A 418 -5.95 9.42 11.83
CA PHE A 418 -5.64 8.00 11.84
C PHE A 418 -6.45 7.27 10.78
N SER A 419 -5.91 6.19 10.20
CA SER A 419 -6.63 5.43 9.19
C SER A 419 -7.94 4.87 9.74
N LYS A 420 -9.02 5.00 8.97
CA LYS A 420 -10.37 4.59 9.39
C LYS A 420 -10.56 3.07 9.53
N ASN A 421 -9.62 2.26 9.07
CA ASN A 421 -9.71 0.80 9.10
C ASN A 421 -9.54 0.23 10.53
N SER A 422 -10.05 0.95 11.55
CA SER A 422 -10.17 0.51 12.94
C SER A 422 -8.89 -0.02 13.58
N PHE A 423 -7.73 0.47 13.14
CA PHE A 423 -6.47 0.23 13.83
C PHE A 423 -6.32 1.05 15.13
N LYS A 424 -7.40 1.74 15.50
CA LYS A 424 -7.52 2.49 16.74
C LYS A 424 -7.22 1.56 17.92
N ASN A 425 -6.36 1.99 18.81
CA ASN A 425 -5.90 1.25 19.98
C ASN A 425 -5.09 -0.04 19.69
N LEU A 426 -4.82 -0.36 18.45
CA LEU A 426 -3.98 -1.51 18.12
C LEU A 426 -2.52 -1.23 18.51
N ASN A 427 -1.97 -2.12 19.35
CA ASN A 427 -0.57 -2.08 19.77
C ASN A 427 0.27 -3.08 18.97
N ARG A 428 -0.19 -4.33 18.88
CA ARG A 428 0.49 -5.42 18.18
C ARG A 428 -0.51 -6.30 17.44
N LEU A 429 -0.03 -6.94 16.39
CA LEU A 429 -0.80 -7.92 15.65
C LEU A 429 0.13 -9.04 15.19
N TYR A 430 -0.31 -10.29 15.26
CA TYR A 430 0.35 -11.40 14.61
C TYR A 430 -0.64 -12.29 13.87
N ARG A 431 -0.11 -13.04 12.88
CA ARG A 431 -0.86 -14.06 12.14
C ARG A 431 0.03 -15.26 11.89
N ILE A 432 -0.53 -16.45 12.06
CA ILE A 432 0.07 -17.72 11.69
C ILE A 432 -0.91 -18.37 10.72
N CYS A 433 -0.48 -18.65 9.50
CA CYS A 433 -1.34 -19.16 8.45
C CYS A 433 -0.67 -20.37 7.76
N PRO A 434 -0.86 -21.60 8.25
CA PRO A 434 -0.59 -22.79 7.47
C PRO A 434 -1.61 -22.95 6.35
N ALA A 435 -1.15 -23.28 5.14
CA ALA A 435 -1.98 -23.45 3.97
C ALA A 435 -1.51 -24.61 3.11
N LEU A 436 -2.43 -25.15 2.31
CA LEU A 436 -2.15 -26.13 1.28
C LEU A 436 -2.79 -25.70 -0.03
N ILE A 437 -1.99 -25.60 -1.08
CA ILE A 437 -2.46 -25.33 -2.44
C ILE A 437 -2.24 -26.58 -3.28
N CYS A 438 -3.30 -27.03 -3.97
CA CYS A 438 -3.26 -28.18 -4.88
C CYS A 438 -3.51 -27.67 -6.31
N ASN A 439 -2.53 -27.86 -7.20
CA ASN A 439 -2.59 -27.41 -8.58
C ASN A 439 -2.78 -28.59 -9.55
N PHE A 440 -3.88 -28.58 -10.29
CA PHE A 440 -4.28 -29.57 -11.30
C PHE A 440 -4.39 -28.88 -12.67
N GLY A 441 -3.25 -28.48 -13.22
CA GLY A 441 -3.20 -27.69 -14.45
C GLY A 441 -3.83 -26.30 -14.28
N LYS A 442 -4.96 -26.06 -14.93
CA LYS A 442 -5.70 -24.79 -14.84
C LYS A 442 -6.59 -24.67 -13.58
N LEU A 443 -6.84 -25.78 -12.88
CA LEU A 443 -7.60 -25.79 -11.62
C LEU A 443 -6.65 -25.75 -10.43
N SER A 444 -6.91 -24.84 -9.51
CA SER A 444 -6.23 -24.77 -8.19
C SER A 444 -7.26 -24.85 -7.08
N LEU A 445 -6.98 -25.68 -6.08
CA LEU A 445 -7.72 -25.76 -4.83
C LEU A 445 -6.82 -25.26 -3.71
N GLY A 446 -7.34 -24.47 -2.81
CA GLY A 446 -6.61 -23.95 -1.65
C GLY A 446 -7.39 -24.21 -0.36
N LEU A 447 -6.68 -24.54 0.69
CA LEU A 447 -7.16 -24.57 2.05
C LEU A 447 -6.15 -23.86 2.93
N ASP A 448 -6.60 -22.91 3.75
CA ASP A 448 -5.79 -22.32 4.81
C ASP A 448 -6.53 -22.23 6.14
N TYR A 449 -5.73 -22.08 7.16
CA TYR A 449 -6.17 -21.76 8.49
C TYR A 449 -5.38 -20.56 9.00
N GLU A 450 -6.05 -19.46 9.33
CA GLU A 450 -5.44 -18.27 9.88
C GLU A 450 -5.74 -18.15 11.37
N PHE A 451 -4.70 -18.19 12.19
CA PHE A 451 -4.77 -17.81 13.59
C PHE A 451 -4.20 -16.40 13.75
N SER A 452 -5.04 -15.44 14.07
CA SER A 452 -4.68 -14.04 14.25
C SER A 452 -4.92 -13.56 15.66
N GLY A 453 -3.92 -12.89 16.25
CA GLY A 453 -4.05 -12.25 17.56
C GLY A 453 -3.76 -10.76 17.46
N ALA A 454 -4.66 -9.92 17.96
CA ALA A 454 -4.50 -8.47 18.04
C ALA A 454 -4.49 -8.02 19.50
N GLN A 455 -3.52 -7.20 19.87
CA GLN A 455 -3.42 -6.58 21.19
C GLN A 455 -3.95 -5.16 21.12
N PHE A 456 -5.01 -4.90 21.84
CA PHE A 456 -5.65 -3.60 21.97
C PHE A 456 -5.44 -2.98 23.35
N GLY A 457 -5.47 -1.65 23.42
CA GLY A 457 -5.59 -0.93 24.67
C GLY A 457 -7.03 -0.55 24.97
N THR A 458 -7.34 -0.40 26.24
CA THR A 458 -8.64 0.03 26.74
C THR A 458 -8.66 1.57 26.83
N PRO A 459 -9.78 2.23 26.48
CA PRO A 459 -9.88 3.67 26.67
C PRO A 459 -9.91 4.03 28.16
N LYS A 460 -9.29 5.15 28.54
CA LYS A 460 -9.49 5.78 29.83
C LYS A 460 -10.78 6.61 29.75
N GLU A 461 -11.69 6.37 30.67
CA GLU A 461 -12.93 7.13 30.78
C GLU A 461 -12.77 8.23 31.83
N VAL A 462 -13.03 9.46 31.44
CA VAL A 462 -13.08 10.60 32.33
C VAL A 462 -14.53 11.06 32.44
N LYS A 463 -15.08 10.99 33.63
CA LYS A 463 -16.43 11.47 33.95
C LYS A 463 -16.34 12.92 34.35
N SER A 464 -17.09 13.80 33.71
CA SER A 464 -17.27 15.20 34.09
C SER A 464 -18.76 15.46 34.30
N THR A 465 -19.12 16.05 35.44
CA THR A 465 -20.49 16.47 35.71
C THR A 465 -20.60 17.97 35.50
N GLY A 466 -21.44 18.36 34.55
CA GLY A 466 -21.71 19.78 34.26
C GLY A 466 -22.50 20.45 35.39
N ALA A 467 -22.58 21.77 35.34
CA ALA A 467 -23.38 22.56 36.29
C ALA A 467 -24.90 22.22 36.22
N ASP A 468 -25.34 21.61 35.14
CA ASP A 468 -26.68 21.10 34.91
C ASP A 468 -26.94 19.69 35.55
N GLY A 469 -25.96 19.15 36.26
CA GLY A 469 -26.02 17.83 36.90
C GLY A 469 -25.85 16.66 35.93
N LYS A 470 -25.67 16.91 34.62
CA LYS A 470 -25.45 15.83 33.65
C LYS A 470 -24.02 15.37 33.66
N THR A 471 -23.85 14.07 33.79
CA THR A 471 -22.53 13.43 33.71
C THR A 471 -22.21 13.07 32.24
N THR A 472 -21.12 13.62 31.71
CA THR A 472 -20.56 13.30 30.42
C THR A 472 -19.35 12.39 30.62
N ILE A 473 -19.30 11.27 29.87
CA ILE A 473 -18.16 10.35 29.85
C ILE A 473 -17.36 10.63 28.59
N THR A 474 -16.12 11.09 28.77
CA THR A 474 -15.19 11.29 27.66
C THR A 474 -14.17 10.14 27.64
N LYS A 475 -14.04 9.48 26.49
CA LYS A 475 -13.10 8.36 26.30
C LYS A 475 -11.83 8.85 25.63
N TYR A 476 -10.69 8.53 26.23
CA TYR A 476 -9.36 8.82 25.71
C TYR A 476 -8.63 7.52 25.41
N TYR A 477 -8.14 7.37 24.20
CA TYR A 477 -7.58 6.10 23.70
C TYR A 477 -6.06 6.10 23.64
N TYR A 478 -5.43 7.27 23.67
CA TYR A 478 -4.01 7.43 23.39
C TYR A 478 -3.29 8.21 24.50
N ASN A 479 -2.00 7.91 24.66
CA ASN A 479 -1.10 8.77 25.40
C ASN A 479 -0.51 9.85 24.46
N SER A 480 0.44 10.66 24.98
CA SER A 480 1.10 11.73 24.21
C SER A 480 1.74 11.27 22.89
N ARG A 481 2.02 9.99 22.74
CA ARG A 481 2.56 9.38 21.50
C ARG A 481 1.50 8.68 20.65
N GLY A 482 0.23 8.87 20.93
CA GLY A 482 -0.85 8.20 20.19
C GLY A 482 -0.86 6.68 20.35
N LEU A 483 -0.30 6.13 21.42
CA LEU A 483 -0.29 4.72 21.75
C LEU A 483 -1.35 4.41 22.80
N ALA A 484 -2.10 3.34 22.58
CA ALA A 484 -2.86 2.72 23.65
C ALA A 484 -1.89 1.94 24.56
N LYS A 485 -1.79 2.30 25.82
CA LYS A 485 -0.93 1.66 26.81
C LYS A 485 -1.69 1.02 27.97
N ASP A 486 -2.87 1.52 28.27
CA ASP A 486 -3.64 1.09 29.42
C ASP A 486 -4.55 -0.08 29.07
N GLY A 487 -4.76 -0.98 30.03
CA GLY A 487 -5.66 -2.14 29.88
C GLY A 487 -5.37 -3.01 28.66
N LEU A 488 -4.10 -3.21 28.34
CA LEU A 488 -3.69 -4.02 27.19
C LEU A 488 -4.24 -5.43 27.31
N HIS A 489 -4.96 -5.87 26.29
CA HIS A 489 -5.54 -7.19 26.21
C HIS A 489 -5.46 -7.76 24.79
N TRP A 490 -5.42 -9.09 24.70
CA TRP A 490 -5.42 -9.80 23.44
C TRP A 490 -6.84 -10.24 23.06
N VAL A 491 -7.12 -10.15 21.77
CA VAL A 491 -8.25 -10.82 21.12
C VAL A 491 -7.73 -11.71 20.01
N HIS A 492 -8.37 -12.86 19.82
CA HIS A 492 -7.95 -13.86 18.86
C HIS A 492 -9.10 -14.17 17.89
N SER A 493 -8.75 -14.56 16.68
CA SER A 493 -9.67 -15.06 15.68
C SER A 493 -9.09 -16.28 14.98
N HIS A 494 -9.94 -17.25 14.71
CA HIS A 494 -9.68 -18.40 13.88
C HIS A 494 -10.45 -18.23 12.57
N ARG A 495 -9.75 -18.31 11.46
CA ARG A 495 -10.33 -18.28 10.13
C ARG A 495 -9.97 -19.55 9.38
N VAL A 496 -10.95 -20.19 8.75
CA VAL A 496 -10.72 -21.28 7.79
C VAL A 496 -11.21 -20.81 6.44
N GLN A 497 -10.38 -20.90 5.43
CA GLN A 497 -10.75 -20.49 4.08
C GLN A 497 -10.43 -21.58 3.06
N CYS A 498 -11.42 -21.89 2.22
CA CYS A 498 -11.27 -22.73 1.05
C CYS A 498 -11.34 -21.87 -0.21
N MET A 499 -10.53 -22.18 -1.21
CA MET A 499 -10.53 -21.52 -2.52
C MET A 499 -10.63 -22.53 -3.63
N VAL A 500 -11.48 -22.25 -4.60
CA VAL A 500 -11.51 -22.94 -5.89
C VAL A 500 -11.25 -21.90 -6.99
N LYS A 501 -10.21 -22.12 -7.80
CA LYS A 501 -9.81 -21.20 -8.87
C LYS A 501 -9.58 -21.96 -10.18
N PHE A 502 -10.24 -21.52 -11.24
CA PHE A 502 -9.99 -21.95 -12.61
C PHE A 502 -9.34 -20.80 -13.39
N THR A 503 -8.16 -21.07 -13.97
CA THR A 503 -7.38 -20.09 -14.74
C THR A 503 -7.45 -20.40 -16.23
N PHE A 504 -7.65 -19.42 -17.09
CA PHE A 504 -7.74 -19.57 -18.55
C PHE A 504 -6.82 -18.61 -19.29
#